data_2758b6d429a3efd5ea39de01d7aaa5e4
#
_entry.id   2758b6d429a3efd5ea39de01d7aaa5e4
#
_cell.length_a   1.000
_cell.length_b   1.000
_cell.length_c   1.000
_cell.angle_alpha   90.00
_cell.angle_beta   90.00
_cell.angle_gamma   90.00
#
_symmetry.space_group_name_H-M   'P 1'
#
loop_
_entity.id
_entity.type
_entity.pdbx_description
1 polymer ?
#
loop_
_entity_poly.entity_id
_entity_poly.type
_entity_poly.pdbx_seq_one_letter_code
_entity_poly.pdbx_strand_id
1 'polypeptide(L)'
;MTAALLSCGYVAARADWIEGLVDLQVATNFGGPSPLAADIVTAALNDGSYRKHLKGLHDRLARRRRETAASLDALGIRPWTVPRGGFYLWCRLPDGREAVDLARTALRAGVVLAPGNVFSVAQSAPDLMRFNVAQMNREVFDVLKGCLGERDRTS
;
A
#
# COMPACT_ATOMS: atom_id res chain seq x y z
N MET A 1 2.04 -13.84 -10.12
CA MET A 1 2.31 -14.16 -8.70
C MET A 1 3.75 -14.60 -8.42
N THR A 2 4.68 -14.49 -9.35
CA THR A 2 6.04 -15.06 -9.25
C THR A 2 7.12 -14.06 -8.85
N ALA A 3 6.85 -12.76 -8.88
CA ALA A 3 7.85 -11.73 -8.56
C ALA A 3 8.12 -11.54 -7.05
N ALA A 4 7.27 -12.08 -6.18
CA ALA A 4 7.43 -11.96 -4.73
C ALA A 4 8.53 -12.88 -4.15
N LEU A 5 9.05 -13.81 -4.94
CA LEU A 5 10.12 -14.74 -4.53
C LEU A 5 11.52 -14.23 -4.86
N LEU A 6 11.63 -13.15 -5.63
CA LEU A 6 12.91 -12.54 -6.01
C LEU A 6 13.09 -11.24 -5.24
N SER A 7 13.60 -11.33 -4.02
CA SER A 7 13.96 -10.15 -3.23
C SER A 7 15.34 -9.69 -3.63
N CYS A 8 15.42 -8.60 -4.38
CA CYS A 8 16.65 -7.93 -4.74
C CYS A 8 16.46 -6.43 -4.58
N GLY A 9 17.38 -5.80 -3.87
CA GLY A 9 17.41 -4.35 -3.70
C GLY A 9 18.85 -3.85 -3.86
N TYR A 10 19.01 -2.56 -4.13
CA TYR A 10 20.31 -1.93 -4.18
C TYR A 10 20.33 -0.64 -3.43
N VAL A 11 21.45 -0.34 -2.84
CA VAL A 11 21.74 0.92 -2.16
C VAL A 11 22.83 1.62 -2.96
N ALA A 12 22.57 2.87 -3.34
CA ALA A 12 23.56 3.77 -3.93
C ALA A 12 23.87 4.87 -2.91
N ALA A 13 25.11 4.90 -2.42
CA ALA A 13 25.56 5.86 -1.43
C ALA A 13 27.06 6.15 -1.63
N ARG A 14 27.65 7.00 -0.77
CA ARG A 14 29.09 7.21 -0.73
C ARG A 14 29.81 5.89 -0.43
N ALA A 15 31.06 5.74 -0.95
CA ALA A 15 31.83 4.51 -0.82
C ALA A 15 32.02 4.05 0.64
N ASP A 16 32.35 5.00 1.53
CA ASP A 16 32.54 4.73 2.96
C ASP A 16 31.28 4.15 3.64
N TRP A 17 30.10 4.59 3.22
CA TRP A 17 28.83 4.04 3.71
C TRP A 17 28.56 2.64 3.14
N ILE A 18 28.89 2.42 1.88
CA ILE A 18 28.73 1.10 1.26
C ILE A 18 29.65 0.09 1.93
N GLU A 19 30.93 0.44 2.21
CA GLU A 19 31.86 -0.41 2.94
C GLU A 19 31.31 -0.80 4.32
N GLY A 20 30.83 0.18 5.11
CA GLY A 20 30.23 -0.10 6.41
C GLY A 20 28.96 -0.95 6.35
N LEU A 21 28.14 -0.79 5.31
CA LEU A 21 26.95 -1.61 5.10
C LEU A 21 27.31 -3.04 4.70
N VAL A 22 28.35 -3.23 3.89
CA VAL A 22 28.87 -4.56 3.51
C VAL A 22 29.40 -5.28 4.76
N ASP A 23 30.23 -4.60 5.57
CA ASP A 23 30.75 -5.15 6.81
C ASP A 23 29.62 -5.56 7.78
N LEU A 24 28.60 -4.71 7.93
CA LEU A 24 27.44 -5.00 8.75
C LEU A 24 26.65 -6.20 8.21
N GLN A 25 26.49 -6.31 6.89
CA GLN A 25 25.81 -7.43 6.26
C GLN A 25 26.57 -8.74 6.49
N VAL A 26 27.90 -8.72 6.34
CA VAL A 26 28.75 -9.88 6.63
C VAL A 26 28.66 -10.29 8.09
N ALA A 27 28.64 -9.31 9.02
CA ALA A 27 28.57 -9.57 10.46
C ALA A 27 27.21 -10.10 10.93
N THR A 28 26.11 -9.73 10.28
CA THR A 28 24.76 -9.99 10.78
C THR A 28 23.98 -11.03 9.95
N ASN A 29 24.26 -11.11 8.66
CA ASN A 29 23.42 -11.91 7.76
C ASN A 29 24.25 -12.36 6.53
N PHE A 30 24.99 -13.43 6.62
CA PHE A 30 25.89 -13.98 5.59
C PHE A 30 25.29 -14.12 4.17
N GLY A 31 24.08 -13.60 3.91
CA GLY A 31 23.35 -13.74 2.65
C GLY A 31 23.22 -12.45 1.86
N GLY A 32 23.87 -12.38 0.72
CA GLY A 32 23.48 -11.51 -0.39
C GLY A 32 22.28 -12.08 -1.16
N PRO A 33 21.75 -11.36 -2.17
CA PRO A 33 20.74 -11.90 -3.06
C PRO A 33 21.28 -13.16 -3.76
N SER A 34 20.39 -14.13 -3.99
CA SER A 34 20.74 -15.33 -4.77
C SER A 34 21.33 -14.91 -6.13
N PRO A 35 22.45 -15.49 -6.57
CA PRO A 35 23.02 -15.22 -7.91
C PRO A 35 21.99 -15.39 -9.03
N LEU A 36 21.16 -16.43 -8.96
CA LEU A 36 20.07 -16.65 -9.91
C LEU A 36 19.07 -15.50 -9.92
N ALA A 37 18.69 -14.95 -8.74
CA ALA A 37 17.81 -13.80 -8.65
C ALA A 37 18.44 -12.55 -9.26
N ALA A 38 19.74 -12.32 -9.03
CA ALA A 38 20.48 -11.21 -9.60
C ALA A 38 20.56 -11.31 -11.13
N ASP A 39 20.81 -12.50 -11.70
CA ASP A 39 20.87 -12.73 -13.15
C ASP A 39 19.50 -12.47 -13.80
N ILE A 40 18.40 -12.96 -13.23
CA ILE A 40 17.04 -12.70 -13.73
C ILE A 40 16.72 -11.21 -13.72
N VAL A 41 17.04 -10.51 -12.63
CA VAL A 41 16.82 -9.06 -12.51
C VAL A 41 17.68 -8.31 -13.54
N THR A 42 18.94 -8.70 -13.71
CA THR A 42 19.85 -8.10 -14.68
C THR A 42 19.33 -8.27 -16.10
N ALA A 43 18.90 -9.47 -16.48
CA ALA A 43 18.31 -9.73 -17.79
C ALA A 43 17.07 -8.85 -18.04
N ALA A 44 16.14 -8.79 -17.07
CA ALA A 44 14.92 -7.99 -17.18
C ALA A 44 15.18 -6.46 -17.26
N LEU A 45 16.25 -5.97 -16.64
CA LEU A 45 16.65 -4.57 -16.72
C LEU A 45 17.29 -4.23 -18.06
N ASN A 46 18.06 -5.17 -18.65
CA ASN A 46 18.83 -4.94 -19.88
C ASN A 46 17.97 -5.00 -21.15
N ASP A 47 16.94 -5.85 -21.19
CA ASP A 47 16.06 -6.03 -22.36
C ASP A 47 14.97 -4.99 -22.52
N GLY A 48 14.83 -4.05 -21.56
CA GLY A 48 13.84 -3.00 -21.54
C GLY A 48 12.41 -3.47 -21.21
N SER A 49 12.17 -4.77 -21.01
CA SER A 49 10.86 -5.34 -20.68
C SER A 49 10.33 -4.79 -19.34
N TYR A 50 11.22 -4.63 -18.37
CA TYR A 50 10.89 -4.06 -17.06
C TYR A 50 10.34 -2.64 -17.16
N ARG A 51 10.96 -1.77 -17.97
CA ARG A 51 10.49 -0.38 -18.17
C ARG A 51 9.10 -0.35 -18.79
N LYS A 52 8.85 -1.19 -19.78
CA LYS A 52 7.54 -1.32 -20.44
C LYS A 52 6.48 -1.82 -19.45
N HIS A 53 6.83 -2.83 -18.64
CA HIS A 53 5.97 -3.35 -17.58
C HIS A 53 5.63 -2.27 -16.56
N LEU A 54 6.62 -1.53 -16.04
CA LEU A 54 6.42 -0.45 -15.08
C LEU A 54 5.51 0.65 -15.61
N LYS A 55 5.71 1.07 -16.87
CA LYS A 55 4.84 2.07 -17.48
C LYS A 55 3.38 1.61 -17.47
N GLY A 56 3.11 0.40 -17.96
CA GLY A 56 1.76 -0.17 -17.97
C GLY A 56 1.16 -0.34 -16.56
N LEU A 57 2.00 -0.69 -15.58
CA LEU A 57 1.58 -0.78 -14.18
C LEU A 57 1.23 0.60 -13.61
N HIS A 58 2.06 1.61 -13.83
CA HIS A 58 1.82 2.99 -13.40
C HIS A 58 0.51 3.54 -13.98
N ASP A 59 0.25 3.34 -15.26
CA ASP A 59 -0.97 3.80 -15.93
C ASP A 59 -2.22 3.12 -15.33
N ARG A 60 -2.17 1.81 -15.10
CA ARG A 60 -3.26 1.07 -14.44
C ARG A 60 -3.50 1.55 -13.01
N LEU A 61 -2.43 1.71 -12.22
CA LEU A 61 -2.55 2.18 -10.83
C LEU A 61 -3.02 3.63 -10.77
N ALA A 62 -2.59 4.50 -11.68
CA ALA A 62 -3.06 5.88 -11.75
C ALA A 62 -4.56 5.95 -12.02
N ARG A 63 -5.08 5.13 -12.93
CA ARG A 63 -6.52 5.00 -13.18
C ARG A 63 -7.25 4.48 -11.95
N ARG A 64 -6.78 3.38 -11.37
CA ARG A 64 -7.38 2.80 -10.15
C ARG A 64 -7.40 3.78 -8.98
N ARG A 65 -6.35 4.57 -8.79
CA ARG A 65 -6.34 5.61 -7.73
C ARG A 65 -7.44 6.63 -7.93
N ARG A 66 -7.63 7.13 -9.16
CA ARG A 66 -8.70 8.11 -9.45
C ARG A 66 -10.09 7.51 -9.24
N GLU A 67 -10.34 6.32 -9.77
CA GLU A 67 -11.61 5.61 -9.61
C GLU A 67 -11.92 5.34 -8.12
N THR A 68 -10.93 4.82 -7.38
CA THR A 68 -11.07 4.54 -5.95
C THR A 68 -11.29 5.82 -5.14
N ALA A 69 -10.53 6.88 -5.42
CA ALA A 69 -10.69 8.16 -4.72
C ALA A 69 -12.09 8.75 -4.94
N ALA A 70 -12.61 8.71 -6.17
CA ALA A 70 -13.96 9.18 -6.48
C ALA A 70 -15.04 8.34 -5.76
N SER A 71 -14.87 7.01 -5.74
CA SER A 71 -15.83 6.13 -5.05
C SER A 71 -15.78 6.30 -3.52
N LEU A 72 -14.62 6.56 -2.94
CA LEU A 72 -14.45 6.86 -1.51
C LEU A 72 -15.03 8.24 -1.16
N ASP A 73 -14.82 9.25 -2.02
CA ASP A 73 -15.40 10.61 -1.81
C ASP A 73 -16.92 10.59 -1.81
N ALA A 74 -17.55 9.76 -2.66
CA ALA A 74 -18.99 9.53 -2.64
C ALA A 74 -19.52 8.93 -1.32
N LEU A 75 -18.63 8.32 -0.51
CA LEU A 75 -18.92 7.84 0.85
C LEU A 75 -18.47 8.82 1.95
N GLY A 76 -18.06 10.03 1.58
CA GLY A 76 -17.51 11.02 2.52
C GLY A 76 -16.07 10.73 2.99
N ILE A 77 -15.41 9.69 2.46
CA ILE A 77 -14.04 9.33 2.79
C ILE A 77 -13.10 10.08 1.87
N ARG A 78 -12.30 10.99 2.41
CA ARG A 78 -11.48 11.90 1.61
C ARG A 78 -9.99 11.62 1.75
N PRO A 79 -9.21 11.56 0.64
CA PRO A 79 -7.77 11.48 0.71
C PRO A 79 -7.17 12.67 1.49
N TRP A 80 -6.30 12.39 2.45
CA TRP A 80 -5.53 13.41 3.15
C TRP A 80 -4.68 14.24 2.19
N THR A 81 -4.09 13.54 1.22
CA THR A 81 -3.32 14.12 0.13
C THR A 81 -3.55 13.28 -1.11
N VAL A 82 -3.65 13.91 -2.28
CA VAL A 82 -3.74 13.19 -3.54
C VAL A 82 -2.35 12.70 -3.97
N PRO A 83 -2.04 11.40 -3.88
CA PRO A 83 -0.71 10.90 -4.19
C PRO A 83 -0.46 10.88 -5.71
N ARG A 84 0.76 11.25 -6.11
CA ARG A 84 1.19 11.20 -7.52
C ARG A 84 1.55 9.79 -8.00
N GLY A 85 1.77 8.86 -7.08
CA GLY A 85 2.19 7.49 -7.36
C GLY A 85 1.75 6.48 -6.30
N GLY A 86 2.23 5.24 -6.43
CA GLY A 86 1.92 4.16 -5.51
C GLY A 86 0.50 3.58 -5.65
N PHE A 87 0.16 2.68 -4.76
CA PHE A 87 -1.10 1.93 -4.76
C PHE A 87 -1.88 2.09 -3.44
N TYR A 88 -1.48 3.03 -2.58
CA TYR A 88 -2.20 3.34 -1.37
C TYR A 88 -2.82 4.74 -1.43
N LEU A 89 -4.02 4.85 -0.84
CA LEU A 89 -4.65 6.11 -0.47
C LEU A 89 -4.69 6.18 1.06
N TRP A 90 -4.26 7.30 1.61
CA TRP A 90 -4.38 7.64 3.02
C TRP A 90 -5.55 8.59 3.16
N CYS A 91 -6.64 8.14 3.78
CA CYS A 91 -7.91 8.85 3.74
C CYS A 91 -8.42 9.13 5.14
N ARG A 92 -9.10 10.27 5.29
CA ARG A 92 -9.87 10.61 6.47
C ARG A 92 -11.29 10.08 6.34
N LEU A 93 -11.78 9.46 7.41
CA LEU A 93 -13.15 8.99 7.54
C LEU A 93 -14.11 10.17 7.81
N PRO A 94 -15.37 10.08 7.40
CA PRO A 94 -16.37 11.11 7.68
C PRO A 94 -16.72 11.17 9.17
N ASP A 95 -17.18 12.31 9.64
CA ASP A 95 -17.80 12.55 10.94
C ASP A 95 -16.91 12.16 12.15
N GLY A 96 -15.58 12.25 12.00
CA GLY A 96 -14.65 11.87 13.07
C GLY A 96 -14.73 10.39 13.48
N ARG A 97 -15.19 9.55 12.59
CA ARG A 97 -15.40 8.12 12.84
C ARG A 97 -14.09 7.40 13.16
N GLU A 98 -14.11 6.57 14.18
CA GLU A 98 -12.96 5.75 14.56
C GLU A 98 -12.66 4.68 13.51
N ALA A 99 -11.43 4.71 12.96
CA ALA A 99 -11.00 3.78 11.91
C ALA A 99 -10.94 2.32 12.40
N VAL A 100 -10.63 2.11 13.68
CA VAL A 100 -10.57 0.78 14.28
C VAL A 100 -11.96 0.15 14.34
N ASP A 101 -12.98 0.91 14.69
CA ASP A 101 -14.35 0.40 14.77
C ASP A 101 -14.90 0.07 13.38
N LEU A 102 -14.64 0.93 12.39
CA LEU A 102 -14.97 0.64 10.99
C LEU A 102 -14.26 -0.63 10.51
N ALA A 103 -12.96 -0.78 10.82
CA ALA A 103 -12.20 -1.96 10.44
C ALA A 103 -12.73 -3.25 11.08
N ARG A 104 -13.13 -3.20 12.36
CA ARG A 104 -13.76 -4.35 13.06
C ARG A 104 -15.09 -4.76 12.42
N THR A 105 -15.92 -3.78 12.07
CA THR A 105 -17.21 -4.05 11.43
C THR A 105 -17.02 -4.64 10.03
N ALA A 106 -16.12 -4.06 9.23
CA ALA A 106 -15.77 -4.58 7.90
C ALA A 106 -15.19 -6.00 7.97
N LEU A 107 -14.37 -6.30 8.99
CA LEU A 107 -13.78 -7.62 9.18
C LEU A 107 -14.86 -8.70 9.41
N ARG A 108 -15.95 -8.39 10.13
CA ARG A 108 -17.08 -9.31 10.30
C ARG A 108 -17.77 -9.63 8.97
N ALA A 109 -17.69 -8.72 8.00
CA ALA A 109 -18.18 -8.91 6.64
C ALA A 109 -17.08 -9.46 5.69
N GLY A 110 -15.95 -9.97 6.22
CA GLY A 110 -14.88 -10.57 5.43
C GLY A 110 -13.90 -9.58 4.77
N VAL A 111 -14.01 -8.27 5.05
CA VAL A 111 -13.14 -7.24 4.48
C VAL A 111 -12.11 -6.77 5.48
N VAL A 112 -10.81 -6.93 5.15
CA VAL A 112 -9.69 -6.45 5.97
C VAL A 112 -9.33 -5.03 5.56
N LEU A 113 -9.46 -4.10 6.51
CA LEU A 113 -9.06 -2.71 6.36
C LEU A 113 -7.83 -2.40 7.25
N ALA A 114 -7.12 -1.34 6.93
CA ALA A 114 -5.90 -0.93 7.63
C ALA A 114 -6.10 0.43 8.33
N PRO A 115 -6.54 0.44 9.61
CA PRO A 115 -6.78 1.67 10.37
C PRO A 115 -5.47 2.42 10.62
N GLY A 116 -5.57 3.76 10.70
CA GLY A 116 -4.43 4.66 10.75
C GLY A 116 -3.51 4.46 11.94
N ASN A 117 -4.06 4.12 13.09
CA ASN A 117 -3.28 3.90 14.31
C ASN A 117 -2.23 2.78 14.19
N VAL A 118 -2.42 1.79 13.29
CA VAL A 118 -1.42 0.74 13.01
C VAL A 118 -0.12 1.34 12.43
N PHE A 119 -0.19 2.53 11.81
CA PHE A 119 0.94 3.22 11.19
C PHE A 119 1.46 4.39 12.03
N SER A 120 0.94 4.60 13.23
CA SER A 120 1.30 5.68 14.14
C SER A 120 1.77 5.13 15.47
N VAL A 121 3.03 5.36 15.82
CA VAL A 121 3.59 4.95 17.12
C VAL A 121 2.82 5.60 18.28
N ALA A 122 2.43 6.87 18.13
CA ALA A 122 1.66 7.63 19.11
C ALA A 122 0.14 7.38 19.01
N GLN A 123 -0.31 6.50 18.12
CA GLN A 123 -1.73 6.24 17.83
C GLN A 123 -2.55 7.51 17.54
N SER A 124 -1.93 8.48 16.89
CA SER A 124 -2.49 9.82 16.63
C SER A 124 -3.28 9.92 15.31
N ALA A 125 -3.69 8.79 14.75
CA ALA A 125 -4.42 8.70 13.48
C ALA A 125 -5.74 7.89 13.62
N PRO A 126 -6.61 8.21 14.60
CA PRO A 126 -7.80 7.42 14.90
C PRO A 126 -8.86 7.50 13.79
N ASP A 127 -8.94 8.63 13.08
CA ASP A 127 -9.90 8.93 12.01
C ASP A 127 -9.34 8.67 10.60
N LEU A 128 -8.15 8.08 10.50
CA LEU A 128 -7.48 7.82 9.23
C LEU A 128 -7.50 6.33 8.88
N MET A 129 -7.60 6.04 7.58
CA MET A 129 -7.62 4.69 7.02
C MET A 129 -6.75 4.61 5.78
N ARG A 130 -5.98 3.52 5.64
CA ARG A 130 -5.21 3.23 4.43
C ARG A 130 -5.96 2.25 3.54
N PHE A 131 -6.19 2.66 2.29
CA PHE A 131 -6.82 1.81 1.27
C PHE A 131 -5.81 1.39 0.21
N ASN A 132 -5.82 0.11 -0.18
CA ASN A 132 -5.02 -0.40 -1.28
C ASN A 132 -5.87 -0.39 -2.56
N VAL A 133 -5.58 0.53 -3.49
CA VAL A 133 -6.38 0.71 -4.71
C VAL A 133 -6.40 -0.52 -5.63
N ALA A 134 -5.39 -1.39 -5.52
CA ALA A 134 -5.35 -2.62 -6.30
C ALA A 134 -6.32 -3.70 -5.79
N GLN A 135 -6.78 -3.57 -4.54
CA GLN A 135 -7.69 -4.53 -3.88
C GLN A 135 -9.12 -3.98 -3.73
N MET A 136 -9.33 -2.69 -4.03
CA MET A 136 -10.68 -2.09 -3.99
C MET A 136 -11.52 -2.62 -5.14
N ASN A 137 -12.51 -3.44 -4.81
CA ASN A 137 -13.50 -3.98 -5.71
C ASN A 137 -14.93 -3.58 -5.26
N ARG A 138 -15.94 -3.96 -6.00
CA ARG A 138 -17.34 -3.63 -5.70
C ARG A 138 -17.76 -4.14 -4.32
N GLU A 139 -17.38 -5.36 -3.96
CA GLU A 139 -17.73 -5.97 -2.68
C GLU A 139 -17.20 -5.16 -1.49
N VAL A 140 -15.94 -4.69 -1.57
CA VAL A 140 -15.34 -3.82 -0.54
C VAL A 140 -16.13 -2.51 -0.40
N PHE A 141 -16.55 -1.89 -1.51
CA PHE A 141 -17.36 -0.67 -1.47
C PHE A 141 -18.75 -0.90 -0.91
N ASP A 142 -19.39 -2.03 -1.23
CA ASP A 142 -20.71 -2.39 -0.71
C ASP A 142 -20.64 -2.60 0.82
N VAL A 143 -19.59 -3.28 1.32
CA VAL A 143 -19.34 -3.43 2.76
C VAL A 143 -19.06 -2.08 3.43
N LEU A 144 -18.22 -1.23 2.85
CA LEU A 144 -17.94 0.10 3.39
C LEU A 144 -19.21 0.94 3.50
N LYS A 145 -20.05 0.92 2.46
CA LYS A 145 -21.34 1.63 2.44
C LYS A 145 -22.28 1.14 3.55
N GLY A 146 -22.36 -0.19 3.75
CA GLY A 146 -23.13 -0.79 4.84
C GLY A 146 -22.62 -0.34 6.21
N CYS A 147 -21.34 -0.46 6.46
CA CYS A 147 -20.70 -0.06 7.73
C CYS A 147 -20.83 1.44 8.03
N LEU A 148 -20.89 2.29 7.00
CA LEU A 148 -21.07 3.73 7.18
C LEU A 148 -22.53 4.12 7.43
N GLY A 149 -23.49 3.38 6.87
CA GLY A 149 -24.92 3.65 7.01
C GLY A 149 -25.56 3.12 8.32
N GLU A 150 -24.91 2.22 9.04
CA GLU A 150 -25.48 1.61 10.26
C GLU A 150 -25.61 2.60 11.44
N ARG A 151 -24.85 3.69 11.51
CA ARG A 151 -24.96 4.71 12.57
C ARG A 151 -26.16 5.63 12.45
N ASP A 152 -26.68 5.86 11.24
CA ASP A 152 -27.86 6.72 11.03
C ASP A 152 -29.16 6.09 11.56
N ARG A 153 -29.13 4.81 11.97
CA ARG A 153 -30.30 4.09 12.48
C ARG A 153 -30.37 3.97 14.02
N THR A 154 -29.35 4.47 14.72
CA THR A 154 -29.20 4.33 16.19
C THR A 154 -29.10 5.68 16.92
N SER A 155 -29.42 6.79 16.26
CA SER A 155 -29.51 8.14 16.88
C SER A 155 -30.94 8.59 16.97
#